data_09e5a1b4077e87d06222449313df63da
#
_entry.id   09e5a1b4077e87d06222449313df63da
#
_cell.length_a   1.000
_cell.length_b   1.000
_cell.length_c   1.000
_cell.angle_alpha   90.00
_cell.angle_beta   90.00
_cell.angle_gamma   90.00
#
_symmetry.space_group_name_H-M   'P 1'
#
loop_
_entity.id
_entity.type
_entity.pdbx_description
1 polymer ?
#
loop_
_entity_poly.entity_id
_entity_poly.type
_entity_poly.pdbx_seq_one_letter_code
_entity_poly.pdbx_strand_id
1 'polypeptide(L)' 'FKPGERVRLTEAPFAGIEGIYQMADGERRVMVLIEILSKPVAVRVAPASLRKAS' A
#
# COMPACT_ATOMS: atom_id res chain seq x y z
N PHE A 1 -6.76 4.43 7.47
CA PHE A 1 -5.82 5.16 6.61
C PHE A 1 -6.57 6.16 5.74
N LYS A 2 -5.87 7.21 5.35
CA LYS A 2 -6.44 8.26 4.49
C LYS A 2 -5.68 8.32 3.18
N PRO A 3 -6.34 8.70 2.08
CA PRO A 3 -5.64 8.88 0.81
C PRO A 3 -4.45 9.83 0.96
N GLY A 4 -3.32 9.44 0.40
CA GLY A 4 -2.08 10.21 0.50
C GLY A 4 -1.23 9.86 1.70
N GLU A 5 -1.71 9.02 2.60
CA GLU A 5 -0.95 8.62 3.78
C GLU A 5 0.13 7.61 3.38
N ARG A 6 1.31 7.76 3.99
CA ARG A 6 2.39 6.81 3.75
C ARG A 6 2.18 5.56 4.58
N VAL A 7 2.29 4.42 3.94
CA VAL A 7 2.07 3.12 4.57
C VAL A 7 3.21 2.18 4.23
N ARG A 8 3.38 1.14 5.06
CA ARG A 8 4.36 0.09 4.80
C ARG A 8 3.62 -1.23 4.64
N LEU A 9 4.00 -1.96 3.60
CA LEU A 9 3.45 -3.28 3.35
C LEU A 9 4.18 -4.31 4.20
N THR A 10 3.43 -5.22 4.81
CA THR A 10 4.00 -6.17 5.76
C THR A 10 4.03 -7.60 5.27
N GLU A 11 3.44 -7.89 4.11
CA GLU A 11 3.37 -9.25 3.60
C GLU A 11 3.99 -9.38 2.22
N ALA A 12 4.61 -10.54 1.98
CA ALA A 12 5.19 -10.86 0.68
C ALA A 12 4.14 -10.74 -0.43
N PRO A 13 4.52 -10.40 -1.65
CA PRO A 13 5.90 -10.19 -2.09
C PRO A 13 6.45 -8.79 -1.79
N PHE A 14 5.65 -7.92 -1.19
CA PHE A 14 5.98 -6.51 -1.02
C PHE A 14 6.39 -6.16 0.42
N ALA A 15 6.69 -7.15 1.25
CA ALA A 15 7.02 -6.90 2.65
C ALA A 15 8.18 -5.92 2.79
N GLY A 16 7.99 -4.90 3.61
CA GLY A 16 9.01 -3.89 3.86
C GLY A 16 9.00 -2.73 2.89
N ILE A 17 8.19 -2.78 1.84
CA ILE A 17 8.09 -1.70 0.86
C ILE A 17 7.11 -0.66 1.38
N GLU A 18 7.46 0.60 1.24
CA GLU A 18 6.58 1.72 1.58
C GLU A 18 5.87 2.21 0.33
N GLY A 19 4.64 2.66 0.53
CA GLY A 19 3.85 3.20 -0.54
C GLY A 19 2.91 4.27 -0.03
N ILE A 20 2.06 4.76 -0.93
CA ILE A 20 1.07 5.77 -0.60
C ILE A 20 -0.31 5.16 -0.74
N TYR A 21 -1.10 5.24 0.32
CA TYR A 21 -2.47 4.76 0.30
C TYR A 21 -3.27 5.61 -0.69
N GLN A 22 -4.00 4.94 -1.58
CA GLN A 22 -4.79 5.64 -2.58
C GLN A 22 -6.26 5.66 -2.24
N MET A 23 -6.86 4.49 -2.11
CA MET A 23 -8.29 4.39 -1.85
C MET A 23 -8.66 2.95 -1.52
N ALA A 24 -9.83 2.79 -0.93
CA ALA A 24 -10.38 1.45 -0.75
C ALA A 24 -10.82 0.90 -2.11
N ASP A 25 -10.58 -0.39 -2.31
CA ASP A 25 -10.99 -1.08 -3.53
C ASP A 25 -11.88 -2.24 -3.12
N GLY A 26 -13.14 -1.94 -2.93
CA GLY A 26 -14.08 -2.91 -2.41
C GLY A 26 -14.02 -3.00 -0.89
N GLU A 27 -14.63 -4.04 -0.34
CA GLU A 27 -14.76 -4.19 1.12
C GLU A 27 -13.52 -4.75 1.79
N ARG A 28 -12.68 -5.45 1.05
CA ARG A 28 -11.59 -6.22 1.65
C ARG A 28 -10.22 -5.85 1.15
N ARG A 29 -10.13 -4.90 0.25
CA ARG A 29 -8.86 -4.52 -0.35
C ARG A 29 -8.73 -3.03 -0.45
N VAL A 30 -7.49 -2.59 -0.48
CA VAL A 30 -7.17 -1.19 -0.69
C VAL A 30 -6.11 -1.10 -1.75
N MET A 31 -6.08 0.03 -2.45
CA MET A 31 -5.05 0.29 -3.45
C MET A 31 -3.96 1.13 -2.83
N VAL A 32 -2.73 0.69 -3.05
CA VAL A 32 -1.54 1.39 -2.58
C VAL A 32 -0.61 1.59 -3.76
N LEU A 33 -0.11 2.81 -3.90
CA LEU A 33 0.85 3.12 -4.94
C LEU A 33 2.25 2.93 -4.38
N ILE A 34 3.01 2.01 -4.96
CA ILE A 34 4.39 1.76 -4.57
C ILE A 34 5.30 2.13 -5.73
N GLU A 35 6.59 2.27 -5.44
CA GLU A 35 7.57 2.58 -6.46
C GLU A 35 8.50 1.38 -6.64
N ILE A 36 8.51 0.85 -7.86
CA ILE A 36 9.39 -0.27 -8.22
C ILE A 36 10.24 0.19 -9.39
N LEU A 37 11.55 0.14 -9.23
CA LEU A 37 12.50 0.55 -10.26
C LEU A 37 12.19 1.95 -10.78
N SER A 38 11.88 2.86 -9.86
CA SER A 38 11.55 4.26 -10.14
C SER A 38 10.25 4.46 -10.92
N LYS A 39 9.41 3.43 -10.99
CA LYS A 39 8.11 3.53 -11.64
C LYS A 39 7.00 3.29 -10.63
N PRO A 40 5.96 4.14 -10.63
CA PRO A 40 4.84 3.92 -9.73
C PRO A 40 3.99 2.76 -10.21
N VAL A 41 3.62 1.89 -9.27
CA VAL A 41 2.78 0.73 -9.56
C VAL A 41 1.69 0.67 -8.50
N ALA A 42 0.43 0.56 -8.94
CA ALA A 42 -0.69 0.39 -8.02
C ALA A 42 -0.85 -1.09 -7.70
N VAL A 43 -0.91 -1.41 -6.41
CA VAL A 43 -1.13 -2.79 -5.98
C VAL A 43 -2.35 -2.84 -5.07
N ARG A 44 -3.03 -3.97 -5.07
CA ARG A 44 -4.18 -4.21 -4.20
C ARG A 44 -3.75 -5.11 -3.07
N VAL A 45 -3.99 -4.66 -1.85
CA VAL A 45 -3.58 -5.42 -0.66
C VAL A 45 -4.70 -5.40 0.37
N ALA A 46 -4.67 -6.37 1.28
CA ALA A 46 -5.59 -6.36 2.40
C ALA A 46 -5.20 -5.25 3.38
N PRO A 47 -6.19 -4.56 3.98
CA PRO A 47 -5.85 -3.51 4.96
C PRO A 47 -5.00 -4.03 6.11
N ALA A 48 -5.16 -5.30 6.50
CA ALA A 48 -4.38 -5.89 7.56
C ALA A 48 -2.90 -6.02 7.21
N SER A 49 -2.55 -5.91 5.93
CA SER A 49 -1.17 -5.97 5.46
C SER A 49 -0.47 -4.62 5.46
N LEU A 50 -1.10 -3.60 6.05
CA LEU A 50 -0.55 -2.26 6.06
C LEU A 50 -0.25 -1.80 7.47
N ARG A 51 0.79 -0.99 7.60
CA ARG A 51 1.14 -0.29 8.83
C ARG A 51 1.48 1.15 8.50
N LYS A 52 1.32 2.04 9.45
CA LYS A 52 1.74 3.42 9.24
C LYS A 52 3.26 3.46 9.11
N ALA A 53 3.74 4.20 8.13
CA ALA A 53 5.16 4.27 7.84
C ALA A 53 5.85 5.47 8.48
N SER A 54 5.10 6.33 9.12
CA SER A 54 5.67 7.52 9.74
C SER A 54 5.75 7.40 11.25
#